data_0dd8f80d7b517c14202fa26d2660cc93
#
_entry.id   0dd8f80d7b517c14202fa26d2660cc93
#
_cell.length_a   1.000
_cell.length_b   1.000
_cell.length_c   1.000
_cell.angle_alpha   90.00
_cell.angle_beta   90.00
_cell.angle_gamma   90.00
#
_symmetry.space_group_name_H-M   'P 1'
#
loop_
_entity.id
_entity.type
_entity.pdbx_description
1 polymer ?
#
loop_
_entity_poly.entity_id
_entity_poly.type
_entity_poly.pdbx_seq_one_letter_code
_entity_poly.pdbx_strand_id
1 'polypeptide(L)'
;VWQHRSWGTPADPEYPWSFKLYGEKGTLCGSTMQYDFIPQGKGEKIHKDVVYEKEKYPEDLTEPDIELNAAPATRLHMLDFLKAIDNNTRPVADIEEGHISTASCIIANLSMKLGRPLVYDPVKKLIVGDAEATKLLQRPYREPWVHPAIRI
;
A
#
# COMPACT_ATOMS: atom_id res chain seq x y z
N VAL A 1 -12.61 -4.70 -2.72
CA VAL A 1 -12.15 -6.03 -3.15
C VAL A 1 -10.67 -5.97 -3.42
N TRP A 2 -9.91 -6.83 -2.77
CA TRP A 2 -8.49 -7.04 -3.05
C TRP A 2 -8.33 -8.32 -3.88
N GLN A 3 -7.60 -8.24 -4.99
CA GLN A 3 -7.32 -9.38 -5.84
C GLN A 3 -5.83 -9.40 -6.18
N HIS A 4 -5.15 -10.48 -5.83
CA HIS A 4 -3.77 -10.74 -6.18
C HIS A 4 -3.65 -12.12 -6.82
N ARG A 5 -3.20 -12.16 -8.06
CA ARG A 5 -3.02 -13.41 -8.82
C ARG A 5 -1.85 -13.27 -9.79
N SER A 6 -1.16 -14.37 -10.03
CA SER A 6 -0.03 -14.46 -10.97
C SER A 6 -0.39 -15.21 -12.26
N TRP A 7 -1.68 -15.47 -12.50
CA TRP A 7 -2.18 -16.21 -13.66
C TRP A 7 -3.36 -15.51 -14.32
N GLY A 8 -3.56 -15.80 -15.58
CA GLY A 8 -4.67 -15.25 -16.36
C GLY A 8 -4.41 -13.83 -16.84
N THR A 9 -5.35 -13.30 -17.63
CA THR A 9 -5.32 -11.93 -18.13
C THR A 9 -5.73 -10.96 -17.02
N PRO A 10 -5.08 -9.79 -16.89
CA PRO A 10 -5.54 -8.73 -15.99
C PRO A 10 -6.98 -8.32 -16.27
N ALA A 11 -7.73 -8.00 -15.23
CA ALA A 11 -9.11 -7.53 -15.37
C ALA A 11 -9.18 -6.20 -16.15
N ASP A 12 -8.13 -5.40 -16.07
CA ASP A 12 -7.94 -4.19 -16.82
C ASP A 12 -6.55 -4.22 -17.45
N PRO A 13 -6.43 -4.41 -18.79
CA PRO A 13 -5.15 -4.46 -19.48
C PRO A 13 -4.37 -3.14 -19.43
N GLU A 14 -5.04 -1.99 -19.38
CA GLU A 14 -4.43 -0.67 -19.25
C GLU A 14 -3.86 -0.45 -17.85
N TYR A 15 -4.51 -1.05 -16.85
CA TYR A 15 -4.14 -0.95 -15.45
C TYR A 15 -3.93 -2.34 -14.82
N PRO A 16 -2.94 -3.11 -15.24
CA PRO A 16 -2.72 -4.49 -14.76
C PRO A 16 -2.35 -4.55 -13.26
N TRP A 17 -1.69 -3.51 -12.75
CA TRP A 17 -1.31 -3.31 -11.35
C TRP A 17 -1.86 -1.97 -10.88
N SER A 18 -3.07 -1.98 -10.34
CA SER A 18 -3.76 -0.75 -10.04
C SER A 18 -4.73 -0.87 -8.89
N PHE A 19 -5.20 0.27 -8.45
CA PHE A 19 -6.37 0.39 -7.60
C PHE A 19 -7.47 1.18 -8.30
N LYS A 20 -8.72 0.90 -7.96
CA LYS A 20 -9.89 1.69 -8.36
C LYS A 20 -10.67 2.11 -7.13
N LEU A 21 -10.90 3.40 -7.00
CA LEU A 21 -11.71 4.00 -5.94
C LEU A 21 -12.97 4.57 -6.56
N TYR A 22 -14.12 4.09 -6.10
CA TYR A 22 -15.42 4.54 -6.56
C TYR A 22 -16.00 5.51 -5.52
N GLY A 23 -16.16 6.76 -5.92
CA GLY A 23 -16.69 7.82 -5.05
C GLY A 23 -17.87 8.54 -5.68
N GLU A 24 -18.54 9.37 -4.89
CA GLU A 24 -19.69 10.16 -5.33
C GLU A 24 -19.36 11.16 -6.45
N LYS A 25 -18.13 11.65 -6.49
CA LYS A 25 -17.67 12.64 -7.49
C LYS A 25 -17.11 11.99 -8.75
N GLY A 26 -16.85 10.69 -8.75
CA GLY A 26 -16.28 9.97 -9.88
C GLY A 26 -15.46 8.76 -9.45
N THR A 27 -14.79 8.16 -10.42
CA THR A 27 -13.90 7.00 -10.22
C THR A 27 -12.46 7.41 -10.43
N LEU A 28 -11.61 7.11 -9.46
CA LEU A 28 -10.15 7.21 -9.59
C LEU A 28 -9.59 5.83 -9.91
N CYS A 29 -8.89 5.70 -11.03
CA CYS A 29 -8.07 4.56 -11.37
C CYS A 29 -6.61 4.98 -11.34
N GLY A 30 -5.76 4.27 -10.62
CA GLY A 30 -4.36 4.64 -10.48
C GLY A 30 -3.43 3.46 -10.38
N SER A 31 -2.21 3.68 -10.84
CA SER A 31 -1.06 2.79 -10.73
C SER A 31 0.15 3.58 -10.22
N THR A 32 1.31 2.94 -10.19
CA THR A 32 2.57 3.64 -9.90
C THR A 32 3.04 4.55 -11.04
N MET A 33 2.44 4.44 -12.22
CA MET A 33 2.90 5.11 -13.45
C MET A 33 1.96 6.19 -13.95
N GLN A 34 0.64 6.07 -13.64
CA GLN A 34 -0.38 6.97 -14.15
C GLN A 34 -1.64 6.92 -13.30
N TYR A 35 -2.47 7.93 -13.42
CA TYR A 35 -3.83 7.85 -12.92
C TYR A 35 -4.83 8.51 -13.85
N ASP A 36 -6.06 8.01 -13.79
CA ASP A 36 -7.23 8.57 -14.41
C ASP A 36 -8.28 8.92 -13.37
N PHE A 37 -8.80 10.14 -13.41
CA PHE A 37 -10.02 10.47 -12.69
C PHE A 37 -11.15 10.67 -13.70
N ILE A 38 -12.19 9.86 -13.59
CA ILE A 38 -13.38 9.88 -14.42
C ILE A 38 -14.50 10.49 -13.58
N PRO A 39 -14.89 11.77 -13.84
CA PRO A 39 -15.94 12.40 -13.05
C PRO A 39 -17.30 11.75 -13.30
N GLN A 40 -18.13 11.73 -12.26
CA GLN A 40 -19.53 11.32 -12.41
C GLN A 40 -20.36 12.47 -12.99
N GLY A 41 -21.00 12.22 -14.13
CA GLY A 41 -21.79 13.24 -14.80
C GLY A 41 -21.00 14.05 -15.84
N LYS A 42 -21.26 15.37 -15.90
CA LYS A 42 -20.61 16.25 -16.86
C LYS A 42 -19.23 16.67 -16.36
N GLY A 43 -18.20 16.30 -17.06
CA GLY A 43 -16.83 16.67 -16.77
C GLY A 43 -15.86 15.94 -17.71
N GLU A 44 -14.66 16.49 -17.86
CA GLU A 44 -13.61 15.84 -18.64
C GLU A 44 -12.81 14.89 -17.76
N LYS A 45 -12.39 13.77 -18.36
CA LYS A 45 -11.46 12.83 -17.74
C LYS A 45 -10.14 13.56 -17.47
N ILE A 46 -9.62 13.44 -16.27
CA ILE A 46 -8.28 13.92 -15.91
C ILE A 46 -7.33 12.74 -16.00
N HIS A 47 -6.30 12.87 -16.80
CA HIS A 47 -5.22 11.91 -16.94
C HIS A 47 -3.89 12.53 -16.54
N LYS A 48 -3.07 11.78 -15.79
CA LYS A 48 -1.72 12.16 -15.43
C LYS A 48 -0.78 10.96 -15.48
N ASP A 49 0.33 11.15 -16.18
CA ASP A 49 1.46 10.22 -16.20
C ASP A 49 2.51 10.59 -15.16
N VAL A 50 3.35 9.62 -14.84
CA VAL A 50 4.57 9.86 -14.06
C VAL A 50 5.51 10.79 -14.86
N VAL A 51 6.09 11.75 -14.17
CA VAL A 51 7.09 12.64 -14.76
C VAL A 51 8.49 12.10 -14.47
N TYR A 52 9.18 11.70 -15.51
CA TYR A 52 10.56 11.25 -15.43
C TYR A 52 11.53 12.43 -15.48
N GLU A 53 12.51 12.45 -14.58
CA GLU A 53 13.52 13.50 -14.49
C GLU A 53 14.85 13.07 -15.16
N LYS A 54 14.79 12.52 -16.37
CA LYS A 54 15.91 11.87 -17.07
C LYS A 54 17.14 12.77 -17.29
N GLU A 55 16.91 14.06 -17.45
CA GLU A 55 18.01 15.03 -17.61
C GLU A 55 18.73 15.32 -16.30
N LYS A 56 17.99 15.30 -15.20
CA LYS A 56 18.51 15.56 -13.86
C LYS A 56 19.16 14.32 -13.23
N TYR A 57 18.64 13.15 -13.57
CA TYR A 57 19.09 11.85 -13.06
C TYR A 57 19.32 10.89 -14.24
N PRO A 58 20.39 11.08 -15.02
CA PRO A 58 20.69 10.22 -16.15
C PRO A 58 20.99 8.77 -15.75
N GLU A 59 21.42 8.53 -14.51
CA GLU A 59 21.64 7.22 -13.91
C GLU A 59 20.38 6.34 -13.91
N ASP A 60 19.20 6.93 -13.88
CA ASP A 60 17.93 6.18 -13.98
C ASP A 60 17.82 5.34 -15.26
N LEU A 61 18.59 5.70 -16.29
CA LEU A 61 18.60 5.00 -17.58
C LEU A 61 19.78 4.04 -17.74
N THR A 62 20.83 4.21 -16.95
CA THR A 62 22.11 3.53 -17.13
C THR A 62 22.39 2.48 -16.05
N GLU A 63 21.88 2.70 -14.84
CA GLU A 63 22.10 1.77 -13.74
C GLU A 63 21.12 0.58 -13.82
N PRO A 64 21.65 -0.67 -13.88
CA PRO A 64 20.84 -1.85 -14.15
C PRO A 64 19.84 -2.19 -13.02
N ASP A 65 20.10 -1.74 -11.79
CA ASP A 65 19.29 -2.04 -10.61
C ASP A 65 18.24 -0.97 -10.32
N ILE A 66 18.15 0.09 -11.15
CA ILE A 66 17.15 1.14 -10.98
C ILE A 66 15.91 0.82 -11.84
N GLU A 67 14.79 0.64 -11.16
CA GLU A 67 13.50 0.59 -11.83
C GLU A 67 13.05 2.00 -12.22
N LEU A 68 13.15 2.34 -13.48
CA LEU A 68 12.85 3.68 -14.02
C LEU A 68 11.48 4.21 -13.57
N ASN A 69 10.47 3.36 -13.55
CA ASN A 69 9.10 3.73 -13.16
C ASN A 69 8.97 4.04 -11.66
N ALA A 70 9.83 3.47 -10.81
CA ALA A 70 9.82 3.66 -9.37
C ALA A 70 10.76 4.78 -8.90
N ALA A 71 11.79 5.10 -9.69
CA ALA A 71 12.83 6.05 -9.30
C ALA A 71 12.30 7.45 -8.90
N PRO A 72 11.42 8.13 -9.67
CA PRO A 72 10.86 9.42 -9.24
C PRO A 72 10.03 9.32 -7.97
N ALA A 73 9.21 8.27 -7.84
CA ALA A 73 8.38 8.07 -6.66
C ALA A 73 9.23 7.83 -5.41
N THR A 74 10.29 7.04 -5.53
CA THR A 74 11.24 6.77 -4.43
C THR A 74 11.96 8.05 -4.00
N ARG A 75 12.41 8.87 -4.93
CA ARG A 75 13.03 10.17 -4.61
C ARG A 75 12.07 11.11 -3.89
N LEU A 76 10.85 11.25 -4.39
CA LEU A 76 9.83 12.09 -3.75
C LEU A 76 9.49 11.60 -2.34
N HIS A 77 9.38 10.28 -2.16
CA HIS A 77 9.14 9.68 -0.87
C HIS A 77 10.27 9.95 0.13
N MET A 78 11.53 9.81 -0.29
CA MET A 78 12.68 10.12 0.55
C MET A 78 12.79 11.61 0.89
N LEU A 79 12.47 12.49 -0.07
CA LEU A 79 12.43 13.94 0.17
C LEU A 79 11.33 14.31 1.17
N ASP A 80 10.17 13.68 1.12
CA ASP A 80 9.09 13.88 2.09
C ASP A 80 9.54 13.49 3.49
N PHE A 81 10.19 12.32 3.61
CA PHE A 81 10.75 11.85 4.88
C PHE A 81 11.79 12.82 5.46
N LEU A 82 12.74 13.28 4.64
CA LEU A 82 13.75 14.25 5.09
C LEU A 82 13.12 15.58 5.54
N LYS A 83 12.16 16.10 4.77
CA LYS A 83 11.40 17.30 5.15
C LYS A 83 10.62 17.11 6.44
N ALA A 84 10.06 15.94 6.67
CA ALA A 84 9.36 15.63 7.91
C ALA A 84 10.30 15.67 9.12
N ILE A 85 11.56 15.19 8.97
CA ILE A 85 12.60 15.30 9.99
C ILE A 85 12.94 16.77 10.27
N ASP A 86 13.25 17.54 9.21
CA ASP A 86 13.66 18.93 9.33
C ASP A 86 12.59 19.83 9.98
N ASN A 87 11.34 19.56 9.69
CA ASN A 87 10.20 20.34 10.18
C ASN A 87 9.54 19.73 11.43
N ASN A 88 10.02 18.59 11.92
CA ASN A 88 9.40 17.83 13.01
C ASN A 88 7.90 17.55 12.77
N THR A 89 7.58 17.11 11.57
CA THR A 89 6.22 16.78 11.13
C THR A 89 6.09 15.29 10.81
N ARG A 90 4.87 14.82 10.54
CA ARG A 90 4.65 13.46 10.06
C ARG A 90 4.91 13.39 8.55
N PRO A 91 5.66 12.38 8.06
CA PRO A 91 5.74 12.10 6.62
C PRO A 91 4.40 11.55 6.11
N VAL A 92 4.17 11.63 4.80
CA VAL A 92 2.95 11.11 4.16
C VAL A 92 2.77 9.61 4.43
N ALA A 93 3.85 8.84 4.39
CA ALA A 93 3.85 7.43 4.73
C ALA A 93 4.40 7.22 6.14
N ASP A 94 3.68 7.64 7.15
CA ASP A 94 4.07 7.44 8.55
C ASP A 94 3.89 5.98 9.00
N ILE A 95 4.42 5.67 10.20
CA ILE A 95 4.41 4.32 10.73
C ILE A 95 2.99 3.80 11.00
N GLU A 96 2.03 4.66 11.29
CA GLU A 96 0.64 4.28 11.54
C GLU A 96 -0.03 3.82 10.24
N GLU A 97 0.15 4.56 9.15
CA GLU A 97 -0.30 4.16 7.82
C GLU A 97 0.36 2.86 7.35
N GLY A 98 1.66 2.73 7.60
CA GLY A 98 2.40 1.50 7.34
C GLY A 98 1.88 0.30 8.15
N HIS A 99 1.52 0.53 9.43
CA HIS A 99 0.91 -0.49 10.27
C HIS A 99 -0.46 -0.92 9.75
N ILE A 100 -1.34 0.02 9.40
CA ILE A 100 -2.68 -0.26 8.88
C ILE A 100 -2.59 -1.10 7.59
N SER A 101 -1.74 -0.68 6.66
CA SER A 101 -1.54 -1.38 5.39
C SER A 101 -1.00 -2.80 5.60
N THR A 102 0.02 -2.95 6.44
CA THR A 102 0.62 -4.26 6.74
C THR A 102 -0.35 -5.18 7.49
N ALA A 103 -1.07 -4.66 8.48
CA ALA A 103 -2.07 -5.42 9.22
C ALA A 103 -3.18 -5.94 8.30
N SER A 104 -3.63 -5.12 7.36
CA SER A 104 -4.64 -5.51 6.36
C SER A 104 -4.17 -6.70 5.52
N CYS A 105 -2.93 -6.68 5.04
CA CYS A 105 -2.33 -7.79 4.29
C CYS A 105 -2.18 -9.07 5.15
N ILE A 106 -1.75 -8.93 6.40
CA ILE A 106 -1.59 -10.07 7.32
C ILE A 106 -2.94 -10.72 7.61
N ILE A 107 -3.99 -9.92 7.89
CA ILE A 107 -5.33 -10.42 8.17
C ILE A 107 -5.93 -11.12 6.94
N ALA A 108 -5.71 -10.58 5.75
CA ALA A 108 -6.13 -11.23 4.50
C ALA A 108 -5.46 -12.61 4.33
N ASN A 109 -4.15 -12.71 4.57
CA ASN A 109 -3.41 -13.98 4.53
C ASN A 109 -3.89 -14.96 5.60
N LEU A 110 -4.19 -14.48 6.82
CA LEU A 110 -4.75 -15.32 7.88
C LEU A 110 -6.14 -15.84 7.51
N SER A 111 -7.02 -15.00 6.98
CA SER A 111 -8.34 -15.39 6.49
C SER A 111 -8.24 -16.52 5.46
N MET A 112 -7.34 -16.37 4.49
CA MET A 112 -7.07 -17.39 3.48
C MET A 112 -6.55 -18.69 4.13
N LYS A 113 -5.57 -18.61 5.04
CA LYS A 113 -4.98 -19.76 5.72
C LYS A 113 -5.98 -20.52 6.58
N LEU A 114 -6.88 -19.81 7.26
CA LEU A 114 -7.88 -20.37 8.15
C LEU A 114 -9.16 -20.78 7.41
N GLY A 115 -9.31 -20.39 6.15
CA GLY A 115 -10.47 -20.73 5.30
C GLY A 115 -11.77 -20.10 5.79
N ARG A 116 -11.71 -18.96 6.51
CA ARG A 116 -12.90 -18.28 7.05
C ARG A 116 -12.74 -16.77 7.08
N PRO A 117 -13.85 -15.99 6.99
CA PRO A 117 -13.82 -14.54 7.15
C PRO A 117 -13.35 -14.15 8.54
N LEU A 118 -12.56 -13.08 8.62
CA LEU A 118 -12.08 -12.50 9.87
C LEU A 118 -12.59 -11.06 10.00
N VAL A 119 -13.04 -10.70 11.21
CA VAL A 119 -13.45 -9.33 11.55
C VAL A 119 -12.43 -8.77 12.52
N TYR A 120 -11.68 -7.77 12.10
CA TYR A 120 -10.64 -7.15 12.93
C TYR A 120 -11.16 -5.92 13.65
N ASP A 121 -10.87 -5.86 14.96
CA ASP A 121 -11.10 -4.66 15.78
C ASP A 121 -9.79 -3.87 15.86
N PRO A 122 -9.68 -2.70 15.20
CA PRO A 122 -8.43 -1.93 15.17
C PRO A 122 -8.10 -1.26 16.50
N VAL A 123 -9.08 -1.08 17.37
CA VAL A 123 -8.88 -0.47 18.70
C VAL A 123 -8.34 -1.51 19.67
N LYS A 124 -8.97 -2.65 19.73
CA LYS A 124 -8.57 -3.76 20.60
C LYS A 124 -7.43 -4.60 20.02
N LYS A 125 -7.11 -4.41 18.73
CA LYS A 125 -6.06 -5.14 17.99
C LYS A 125 -6.21 -6.67 18.07
N LEU A 126 -7.44 -7.15 17.89
CA LEU A 126 -7.80 -8.56 17.92
C LEU A 126 -8.80 -8.92 16.82
N ILE A 127 -8.95 -10.21 16.57
CA ILE A 127 -10.02 -10.73 15.70
C ILE A 127 -11.26 -11.00 16.56
N VAL A 128 -12.35 -10.35 16.22
CA VAL A 128 -13.61 -10.42 16.99
C VAL A 128 -14.16 -11.85 16.99
N GLY A 129 -14.36 -12.41 18.18
CA GLY A 129 -14.94 -13.73 18.36
C GLY A 129 -14.05 -14.91 17.92
N ASP A 130 -12.75 -14.68 17.62
CA ASP A 130 -11.83 -15.70 17.15
C ASP A 130 -10.48 -15.64 17.88
N ALA A 131 -10.37 -16.42 18.95
CA ALA A 131 -9.17 -16.47 19.78
C ALA A 131 -7.97 -17.13 19.06
N GLU A 132 -8.24 -18.12 18.20
CA GLU A 132 -7.20 -18.76 17.37
C GLU A 132 -6.58 -17.77 16.40
N ALA A 133 -7.41 -17.07 15.64
CA ALA A 133 -6.95 -16.06 14.70
C ALA A 133 -6.23 -14.89 15.41
N THR A 134 -6.73 -14.48 16.58
CA THR A 134 -6.10 -13.45 17.41
C THR A 134 -4.68 -13.86 17.84
N LYS A 135 -4.50 -15.10 18.27
CA LYS A 135 -3.18 -15.62 18.63
C LYS A 135 -2.20 -15.63 17.46
N LEU A 136 -2.68 -15.85 16.25
CA LEU A 136 -1.86 -15.86 15.03
C LEU A 136 -1.47 -14.46 14.54
N LEU A 137 -2.02 -13.39 15.10
CA LEU A 137 -1.57 -12.02 14.83
C LEU A 137 -0.17 -11.75 15.42
N GLN A 138 0.26 -12.59 16.37
CA GLN A 138 1.55 -12.48 17.01
C GLN A 138 2.52 -13.54 16.46
N ARG A 139 3.68 -13.08 16.01
CA ARG A 139 4.74 -13.99 15.60
C ARG A 139 5.46 -14.51 16.84
N PRO A 140 5.69 -15.83 16.97
CA PRO A 140 6.55 -16.36 18.03
C PRO A 140 7.98 -15.82 17.85
N TYR A 141 8.56 -15.35 18.94
CA TYR A 141 9.94 -14.89 18.96
C TYR A 141 10.88 -16.07 19.15
N ARG A 142 12.04 -15.97 18.49
CA ARG A 142 13.15 -16.92 18.69
C ARG A 142 13.83 -16.62 20.03
N GLU A 143 14.09 -17.65 20.82
CA GLU A 143 14.89 -17.50 22.02
C GLU A 143 16.28 -16.88 21.74
N PRO A 144 16.79 -16.04 22.65
CA PRO A 144 16.23 -15.65 23.96
C PRO A 144 15.25 -14.45 23.92
N TRP A 145 14.84 -14.02 22.75
CA TRP A 145 14.02 -12.83 22.56
C TRP A 145 12.56 -13.10 22.95
N VAL A 146 11.99 -12.18 23.71
CA VAL A 146 10.58 -12.23 24.12
C VAL A 146 9.82 -11.15 23.34
N HIS A 147 8.64 -11.51 22.81
CA HIS A 147 7.77 -10.54 22.17
C HIS A 147 7.44 -9.43 23.18
N PRO A 148 7.64 -8.13 22.84
CA PRO A 148 7.22 -7.06 23.72
C PRO A 148 5.72 -7.20 23.95
N ALA A 149 5.33 -7.57 25.17
CA ALA A 149 3.93 -7.70 25.52
C ALA A 149 3.23 -6.36 25.25
N ILE A 150 2.24 -6.35 24.39
CA ILE A 150 1.32 -5.22 24.30
C ILE A 150 0.60 -5.21 25.65
N ARG A 151 1.05 -4.37 26.56
CA ARG A 151 0.30 -4.08 27.78
C ARG A 151 -0.91 -3.26 27.33
N ILE A 152 -2.04 -3.97 27.16
CA ILE A 152 -3.37 -3.36 26.95
C ILE A 152 -3.84 -2.86 28.29
#